data_f1837e5ab62a50c28361b82e3d8347b1
#
_entry.id   f1837e5ab62a50c28361b82e3d8347b1
#
_cell.length_a   1.000
_cell.length_b   1.000
_cell.length_c   1.000
_cell.angle_alpha   90.00
_cell.angle_beta   90.00
_cell.angle_gamma   90.00
#
_symmetry.space_group_name_H-M   'P 1'
#
loop_
_entity.id
_entity.type
_entity.pdbx_description
1 polymer ?
#
loop_
_entity_poly.entity_id
_entity_poly.type
_entity_poly.pdbx_seq_one_letter_code
_entity_poly.pdbx_strand_id
1 'polypeptide(L)'
;MLGATSMRVHDVTLTLRPGMPTWPGEDGPRVEPLKRMARGDSSNVSVVTFGDHTGTHVDPPVHFLEGGATIDQLPLEPLVGRCRVLGYGDDDHISGHWLDGAGIGMGTERVLFKTRNSERWRDPRAPFDQEFIALDETAAHWLVRAGVKLVGVDYLSVEPFGSGKLGHPVHVALLRAGVVIVEGLDLHDVAPGDYELFCGPLKIAGGTGSPARVLLRQR
;
A
#
# COMPACT_ATOMS: atom_id res chain seq x y z
N MET A 1 31.64 -19.73 16.20
CA MET A 1 30.24 -19.99 15.76
C MET A 1 29.64 -18.64 15.38
N LEU A 2 29.53 -18.36 14.10
CA LEU A 2 28.78 -17.22 13.60
C LEU A 2 27.30 -17.54 13.82
N GLY A 3 26.67 -16.90 14.80
CA GLY A 3 25.24 -17.01 15.01
C GLY A 3 24.52 -16.62 13.74
N ALA A 4 23.77 -17.54 13.16
CA ALA A 4 22.85 -17.23 12.08
C ALA A 4 21.88 -16.19 12.62
N THR A 5 22.01 -14.93 12.21
CA THR A 5 21.01 -13.90 12.45
C THR A 5 19.73 -14.41 11.78
N SER A 6 18.75 -14.76 12.60
CA SER A 6 17.42 -15.18 12.13
C SER A 6 16.89 -14.09 11.22
N MET A 7 16.73 -14.41 9.95
CA MET A 7 16.21 -13.51 8.94
C MET A 7 14.74 -13.20 9.29
N ARG A 8 14.46 -11.99 9.79
CA ARG A 8 13.09 -11.60 10.16
C ARG A 8 12.35 -11.09 8.93
N VAL A 9 11.18 -11.66 8.69
CA VAL A 9 10.24 -11.21 7.66
C VAL A 9 9.02 -10.65 8.37
N HIS A 10 8.62 -9.44 7.98
CA HIS A 10 7.39 -8.80 8.42
C HIS A 10 6.37 -8.93 7.29
N ASP A 11 5.20 -9.44 7.61
CA ASP A 11 4.03 -9.39 6.74
C ASP A 11 3.28 -8.10 7.06
N VAL A 12 3.31 -7.16 6.13
CA VAL A 12 2.70 -5.83 6.28
C VAL A 12 1.40 -5.72 5.48
N THR A 13 0.74 -6.86 5.26
CA THR A 13 -0.48 -6.98 4.50
C THR A 13 -1.69 -7.05 5.42
N LEU A 14 -2.72 -6.24 5.16
CA LEU A 14 -3.99 -6.34 5.84
C LEU A 14 -4.71 -7.66 5.49
N THR A 15 -5.25 -8.33 6.49
CA THR A 15 -6.09 -9.51 6.25
C THR A 15 -7.40 -9.10 5.62
N LEU A 16 -7.69 -9.58 4.42
CA LEU A 16 -8.99 -9.39 3.78
C LEU A 16 -10.06 -10.19 4.53
N ARG A 17 -11.02 -9.48 5.12
CA ARG A 17 -12.10 -10.08 5.90
C ARG A 17 -13.37 -9.24 5.80
N PRO A 18 -14.56 -9.87 5.89
CA PRO A 18 -15.82 -9.13 5.99
C PRO A 18 -15.80 -8.14 7.15
N GLY A 19 -16.28 -6.92 6.91
CA GLY A 19 -16.39 -5.86 7.90
C GLY A 19 -15.09 -5.12 8.22
N MET A 20 -14.01 -5.34 7.46
CA MET A 20 -12.82 -4.48 7.54
C MET A 20 -13.12 -3.07 6.99
N PRO A 21 -12.35 -2.04 7.40
CA PRO A 21 -12.46 -0.73 6.80
C PRO A 21 -12.22 -0.78 5.29
N THR A 22 -13.09 -0.10 4.53
CA THR A 22 -12.96 0.12 3.09
C THR A 22 -13.14 1.60 2.79
N TRP A 23 -12.83 2.01 1.57
CA TRP A 23 -13.16 3.35 1.12
C TRP A 23 -14.67 3.59 1.20
N PRO A 24 -15.14 4.80 1.61
CA PRO A 24 -16.56 5.09 1.72
C PRO A 24 -17.32 4.85 0.41
N GLY A 25 -18.35 4.01 0.49
CA GLY A 25 -19.18 3.62 -0.65
C GLY A 25 -18.75 2.33 -1.34
N GLU A 26 -17.64 1.72 -0.93
CA GLU A 26 -17.21 0.42 -1.46
C GLU A 26 -17.68 -0.74 -0.58
N ASP A 27 -18.07 -1.84 -1.23
CA ASP A 27 -18.37 -3.09 -0.56
C ASP A 27 -17.09 -3.75 -0.04
N GLY A 28 -17.10 -4.19 1.21
CA GLY A 28 -16.01 -4.97 1.78
C GLY A 28 -15.90 -6.38 1.17
N PRO A 29 -14.76 -7.06 1.41
CA PRO A 29 -14.55 -8.40 0.88
C PRO A 29 -15.56 -9.41 1.44
N ARG A 30 -15.93 -10.39 0.60
CA ARG A 30 -16.81 -11.52 0.95
C ARG A 30 -16.08 -12.83 0.66
N VAL A 31 -16.23 -13.78 1.57
CA VAL A 31 -15.70 -15.15 1.43
C VAL A 31 -16.87 -16.12 1.60
N GLU A 32 -17.37 -16.66 0.49
CA GLU A 32 -18.54 -17.52 0.47
C GLU A 32 -18.15 -18.98 0.25
N PRO A 33 -18.61 -19.89 1.12
CA PRO A 33 -18.28 -21.31 0.98
C PRO A 33 -19.02 -21.93 -0.23
N LEU A 34 -18.24 -22.41 -1.22
CA LEU A 34 -18.77 -23.17 -2.35
C LEU A 34 -18.84 -24.66 -2.00
N LYS A 35 -17.80 -25.21 -1.36
CA LYS A 35 -17.72 -26.61 -0.89
C LYS A 35 -17.21 -26.64 0.54
N ARG A 36 -17.69 -27.63 1.32
CA ARG A 36 -17.22 -27.86 2.71
C ARG A 36 -17.16 -29.36 3.00
N MET A 37 -16.00 -29.84 3.45
CA MET A 37 -15.82 -31.21 3.91
C MET A 37 -16.79 -31.56 5.06
N ALA A 38 -17.09 -30.59 5.93
CA ALA A 38 -18.08 -30.73 6.98
C ALA A 38 -19.53 -30.97 6.48
N ARG A 39 -19.80 -30.77 5.19
CA ARG A 39 -21.06 -31.04 4.51
C ARG A 39 -21.01 -32.28 3.61
N GLY A 40 -19.90 -33.06 3.66
CA GLY A 40 -19.71 -34.24 2.83
C GLY A 40 -18.99 -34.01 1.50
N ASP A 41 -18.55 -32.79 1.21
CA ASP A 41 -17.74 -32.50 0.02
C ASP A 41 -16.33 -33.11 0.15
N SER A 42 -15.66 -33.37 -0.98
CA SER A 42 -14.28 -33.86 -1.03
C SER A 42 -13.22 -32.82 -0.66
N SER A 43 -13.58 -31.53 -0.61
CA SER A 43 -12.66 -30.41 -0.36
C SER A 43 -13.37 -29.19 0.21
N ASN A 44 -12.60 -28.25 0.76
CA ASN A 44 -13.08 -26.91 1.11
C ASN A 44 -12.73 -25.95 -0.02
N VAL A 45 -13.74 -25.30 -0.61
CA VAL A 45 -13.58 -24.28 -1.66
C VAL A 45 -14.44 -23.09 -1.32
N SER A 46 -13.93 -21.90 -1.58
CA SER A 46 -14.68 -20.65 -1.42
C SER A 46 -14.60 -19.79 -2.67
N VAL A 47 -15.63 -19.00 -2.89
CA VAL A 47 -15.60 -17.85 -3.77
C VAL A 47 -15.19 -16.65 -2.93
N VAL A 48 -14.23 -15.84 -3.44
CA VAL A 48 -13.79 -14.60 -2.79
C VAL A 48 -14.15 -13.45 -3.71
N THR A 49 -14.83 -12.45 -3.18
CA THR A 49 -15.21 -11.23 -3.89
C THR A 49 -14.66 -10.03 -3.16
N PHE A 50 -14.00 -9.13 -3.87
CA PHE A 50 -13.45 -7.87 -3.34
C PHE A 50 -13.32 -6.84 -4.48
N GLY A 51 -13.30 -5.55 -4.13
CA GLY A 51 -12.85 -4.50 -5.04
C GLY A 51 -11.34 -4.56 -5.24
N ASP A 52 -10.86 -4.13 -6.39
CA ASP A 52 -9.42 -4.16 -6.73
C ASP A 52 -8.57 -3.19 -5.90
N HIS A 53 -9.19 -2.22 -5.20
CA HIS A 53 -8.56 -1.32 -4.22
C HIS A 53 -8.86 -1.71 -2.75
N THR A 54 -9.13 -2.99 -2.47
CA THR A 54 -9.48 -3.45 -1.12
C THR A 54 -8.25 -3.81 -0.30
N GLY A 55 -8.14 -3.23 0.91
CA GLY A 55 -7.08 -3.56 1.88
C GLY A 55 -5.70 -3.10 1.43
N THR A 56 -4.68 -3.95 1.58
CA THR A 56 -3.36 -3.67 1.01
C THR A 56 -3.38 -3.94 -0.48
N HIS A 57 -3.16 -2.91 -1.28
CA HIS A 57 -3.29 -2.98 -2.74
C HIS A 57 -2.27 -2.10 -3.47
N VAL A 58 -2.21 -2.25 -4.78
CA VAL A 58 -1.34 -1.48 -5.69
C VAL A 58 -2.20 -0.75 -6.71
N ASP A 59 -1.88 0.53 -6.93
CA ASP A 59 -2.49 1.35 -7.97
C ASP A 59 -1.59 1.43 -9.20
N PRO A 60 -2.08 0.97 -10.36
CA PRO A 60 -1.45 1.20 -11.64
C PRO A 60 -1.85 2.56 -12.23
N PRO A 61 -1.13 3.08 -13.24
CA PRO A 61 -1.44 4.35 -13.89
C PRO A 61 -2.88 4.51 -14.35
N VAL A 62 -3.53 3.46 -14.85
CA VAL A 62 -4.91 3.51 -15.37
C VAL A 62 -5.93 3.94 -14.30
N HIS A 63 -5.61 3.79 -13.00
CA HIS A 63 -6.53 4.17 -11.93
C HIS A 63 -6.96 5.65 -12.01
N PHE A 64 -6.05 6.57 -12.33
CA PHE A 64 -6.32 8.01 -12.47
C PHE A 64 -5.89 8.60 -13.83
N LEU A 65 -5.32 7.81 -14.73
CA LEU A 65 -4.83 8.27 -16.03
C LEU A 65 -5.51 7.47 -17.15
N GLU A 66 -6.37 8.14 -17.92
CA GLU A 66 -7.01 7.54 -19.09
C GLU A 66 -5.97 6.95 -20.04
N GLY A 67 -6.15 5.68 -20.43
CA GLY A 67 -5.19 4.96 -21.27
C GLY A 67 -3.86 4.58 -20.59
N GLY A 68 -3.76 4.76 -19.27
CA GLY A 68 -2.60 4.35 -18.49
C GLY A 68 -2.41 2.83 -18.47
N ALA A 69 -1.21 2.37 -18.09
CA ALA A 69 -0.91 0.96 -17.92
C ALA A 69 -1.80 0.33 -16.84
N THR A 70 -2.29 -0.90 -17.10
CA THR A 70 -3.09 -1.70 -16.16
C THR A 70 -2.19 -2.49 -15.22
N ILE A 71 -2.78 -3.10 -14.17
CA ILE A 71 -2.02 -3.81 -13.13
C ILE A 71 -1.16 -4.96 -13.69
N ASP A 72 -1.64 -5.67 -14.71
CA ASP A 72 -0.92 -6.76 -15.38
C ASP A 72 0.23 -6.29 -16.27
N GLN A 73 0.30 -4.99 -16.55
CA GLN A 73 1.32 -4.33 -17.37
C GLN A 73 2.39 -3.60 -16.55
N LEU A 74 2.25 -3.55 -15.21
CA LEU A 74 3.25 -2.89 -14.36
C LEU A 74 4.62 -3.55 -14.48
N PRO A 75 5.72 -2.76 -14.55
CA PRO A 75 7.08 -3.30 -14.45
C PRO A 75 7.29 -3.94 -13.08
N LEU A 76 8.08 -5.02 -13.02
CA LEU A 76 8.31 -5.77 -11.79
C LEU A 76 9.41 -5.15 -10.91
N GLU A 77 10.32 -4.39 -11.51
CA GLU A 77 11.48 -3.82 -10.83
C GLU A 77 11.12 -2.92 -9.64
N PRO A 78 10.09 -2.03 -9.70
CA PRO A 78 9.66 -1.27 -8.54
C PRO A 78 9.12 -2.14 -7.41
N LEU A 79 8.54 -3.30 -7.72
CA LEU A 79 7.81 -4.14 -6.76
C LEU A 79 8.74 -4.95 -5.83
N VAL A 80 10.03 -5.09 -6.17
CA VAL A 80 10.98 -5.90 -5.38
C VAL A 80 12.31 -5.17 -5.24
N GLY A 81 12.87 -5.15 -4.04
CA GLY A 81 14.21 -4.63 -3.79
C GLY A 81 14.35 -3.77 -2.54
N ARG A 82 15.47 -3.05 -2.44
CA ARG A 82 15.76 -2.18 -1.28
C ARG A 82 14.68 -1.16 -1.08
N CYS A 83 14.26 -1.00 0.18
CA CYS A 83 13.18 -0.11 0.60
C CYS A 83 13.55 0.60 1.89
N ARG A 84 13.20 1.86 2.01
CA ARG A 84 13.32 2.65 3.23
C ARG A 84 11.95 2.84 3.88
N VAL A 85 11.81 2.43 5.14
CA VAL A 85 10.65 2.77 5.97
C VAL A 85 10.98 4.02 6.77
N LEU A 86 10.17 5.06 6.62
CA LEU A 86 10.27 6.33 7.33
C LEU A 86 9.17 6.43 8.37
N GLY A 87 9.52 6.80 9.59
CA GLY A 87 8.56 7.13 10.64
C GLY A 87 8.16 8.60 10.55
N TYR A 88 6.87 8.87 10.53
CA TYR A 88 6.31 10.22 10.58
C TYR A 88 5.49 10.38 11.85
N GLY A 89 5.84 11.37 12.67
CA GLY A 89 5.28 11.56 14.00
C GLY A 89 4.39 12.78 14.18
N ASP A 90 4.23 13.60 13.14
CA ASP A 90 3.37 14.78 13.20
C ASP A 90 1.92 14.44 12.86
N ASP A 91 0.99 15.35 13.17
CA ASP A 91 -0.46 15.17 12.93
C ASP A 91 -0.92 15.75 11.58
N ASP A 92 -0.09 16.55 10.90
CA ASP A 92 -0.35 17.08 9.58
C ASP A 92 -0.04 16.06 8.47
N HIS A 93 -0.36 16.40 7.22
CA HIS A 93 0.06 15.60 6.07
C HIS A 93 1.57 15.72 5.80
N ILE A 94 2.17 14.65 5.28
CA ILE A 94 3.58 14.60 4.93
C ILE A 94 3.84 15.55 3.76
N SER A 95 4.70 16.55 3.98
CA SER A 95 5.04 17.57 2.99
C SER A 95 6.42 17.35 2.36
N GLY A 96 6.64 18.00 1.20
CA GLY A 96 7.96 18.05 0.57
C GLY A 96 9.02 18.69 1.48
N HIS A 97 8.64 19.68 2.28
CA HIS A 97 9.55 20.31 3.25
C HIS A 97 10.03 19.32 4.32
N TRP A 98 9.11 18.47 4.83
CA TRP A 98 9.51 17.44 5.77
C TRP A 98 10.46 16.42 5.11
N LEU A 99 10.21 16.07 3.85
CA LEU A 99 11.05 15.13 3.09
C LEU A 99 12.48 15.62 2.88
N ASP A 100 12.73 16.95 2.82
CA ASP A 100 14.06 17.53 2.75
C ASP A 100 14.95 17.12 3.95
N GLY A 101 14.32 16.93 5.12
CA GLY A 101 15.00 16.52 6.36
C GLY A 101 14.89 15.02 6.69
N ALA A 102 14.11 14.23 5.95
CA ALA A 102 13.75 12.86 6.30
C ALA A 102 14.88 11.82 6.11
N GLY A 103 16.04 12.23 5.60
CA GLY A 103 17.19 11.34 5.42
C GLY A 103 16.99 10.29 4.31
N ILE A 104 16.23 10.63 3.28
CA ILE A 104 16.12 9.81 2.07
C ILE A 104 17.42 9.94 1.30
N GLY A 105 18.22 8.86 1.27
CA GLY A 105 19.50 8.82 0.57
C GLY A 105 19.33 8.89 -0.95
N MET A 106 20.34 9.43 -1.63
CA MET A 106 20.38 9.39 -3.10
C MET A 106 20.27 7.94 -3.60
N GLY A 107 19.42 7.72 -4.61
CA GLY A 107 19.19 6.40 -5.18
C GLY A 107 18.20 5.52 -4.39
N THR A 108 17.49 6.06 -3.40
CA THR A 108 16.38 5.37 -2.74
C THR A 108 15.20 5.28 -3.70
N GLU A 109 14.92 4.09 -4.20
CA GLU A 109 13.86 3.87 -5.18
C GLU A 109 12.50 3.52 -4.57
N ARG A 110 12.47 3.04 -3.31
CA ARG A 110 11.25 2.59 -2.63
C ARG A 110 11.18 3.17 -1.23
N VAL A 111 10.06 3.85 -0.95
CA VAL A 111 9.85 4.53 0.34
C VAL A 111 8.47 4.14 0.88
N LEU A 112 8.42 3.69 2.13
CA LEU A 112 7.17 3.45 2.84
C LEU A 112 7.07 4.41 4.02
N PHE A 113 5.90 4.99 4.20
CA PHE A 113 5.61 5.92 5.28
C PHE A 113 4.82 5.21 6.38
N LYS A 114 5.43 5.14 7.57
CA LYS A 114 4.79 4.68 8.79
C LYS A 114 4.33 5.90 9.58
N THR A 115 3.04 6.02 9.79
CA THR A 115 2.40 7.11 10.53
C THR A 115 1.57 6.55 11.70
N ARG A 116 0.82 7.41 12.38
CA ARG A 116 -0.17 6.98 13.38
C ARG A 116 -1.32 6.15 12.79
N ASN A 117 -1.49 6.16 11.47
CA ASN A 117 -2.55 5.38 10.82
C ASN A 117 -2.41 3.88 11.10
N SER A 118 -1.17 3.35 11.19
CA SER A 118 -0.91 1.95 11.49
C SER A 118 -1.55 1.47 12.80
N GLU A 119 -1.74 2.36 13.79
CA GLU A 119 -2.38 2.00 15.06
C GLU A 119 -3.86 1.58 14.87
N ARG A 120 -4.52 2.05 13.81
CA ARG A 120 -5.91 1.71 13.50
C ARG A 120 -6.08 0.25 13.11
N TRP A 121 -5.06 -0.37 12.56
CA TRP A 121 -5.11 -1.78 12.15
C TRP A 121 -5.18 -2.75 13.34
N ARG A 122 -4.92 -2.28 14.57
CA ARG A 122 -5.12 -3.05 15.81
C ARG A 122 -6.59 -3.37 16.07
N ASP A 123 -7.50 -2.49 15.66
CA ASP A 123 -8.93 -2.76 15.65
C ASP A 123 -9.39 -3.09 14.23
N PRO A 124 -9.61 -4.37 13.94
CA PRO A 124 -10.00 -4.82 12.61
C PRO A 124 -11.38 -4.32 12.13
N ARG A 125 -12.13 -3.67 13.01
CA ARG A 125 -13.46 -3.10 12.75
C ARG A 125 -13.48 -1.58 12.95
N ALA A 126 -12.32 -0.96 13.11
CA ALA A 126 -12.25 0.50 13.21
C ALA A 126 -12.99 1.13 12.02
N PRO A 127 -13.83 2.16 12.23
CA PRO A 127 -14.47 2.84 11.12
C PRO A 127 -13.41 3.53 10.24
N PHE A 128 -13.77 3.80 8.99
CA PHE A 128 -12.93 4.62 8.12
C PHE A 128 -12.66 5.98 8.79
N ASP A 129 -11.41 6.37 8.82
CA ASP A 129 -10.98 7.65 9.36
C ASP A 129 -10.73 8.64 8.22
N GLN A 130 -11.44 9.75 8.19
CA GLN A 130 -11.26 10.80 7.19
C GLN A 130 -10.05 11.71 7.48
N GLU A 131 -9.55 11.69 8.73
CA GLU A 131 -8.42 12.51 9.20
C GLU A 131 -7.10 11.72 9.22
N PHE A 132 -6.99 10.70 8.35
CA PHE A 132 -5.76 9.93 8.22
C PHE A 132 -4.61 10.79 7.68
N ILE A 133 -3.37 10.44 8.06
CA ILE A 133 -2.17 11.06 7.52
C ILE A 133 -1.93 10.57 6.09
N ALA A 134 -1.68 11.50 5.19
CA ALA A 134 -1.39 11.22 3.78
C ALA A 134 -0.23 12.11 3.28
N LEU A 135 0.14 11.97 2.02
CA LEU A 135 1.07 12.90 1.36
C LEU A 135 0.31 14.14 0.87
N ASP A 136 0.91 15.31 0.96
CA ASP A 136 0.45 16.48 0.21
C ASP A 136 1.05 16.50 -1.21
N GLU A 137 0.59 17.41 -2.04
CA GLU A 137 1.07 17.56 -3.42
C GLU A 137 2.56 17.88 -3.49
N THR A 138 3.10 18.62 -2.50
CA THR A 138 4.52 18.98 -2.46
C THR A 138 5.40 17.77 -2.20
N ALA A 139 4.93 16.82 -1.38
CA ALA A 139 5.60 15.55 -1.14
C ALA A 139 5.62 14.67 -2.39
N ALA A 140 4.50 14.58 -3.12
CA ALA A 140 4.45 13.82 -4.38
C ALA A 140 5.48 14.34 -5.38
N HIS A 141 5.52 15.65 -5.60
CA HIS A 141 6.51 16.27 -6.48
C HIS A 141 7.95 16.09 -5.99
N TRP A 142 8.18 16.12 -4.69
CA TRP A 142 9.50 15.87 -4.11
C TRP A 142 9.96 14.43 -4.42
N LEU A 143 9.12 13.43 -4.18
CA LEU A 143 9.41 12.01 -4.42
C LEU A 143 9.70 11.73 -5.90
N VAL A 144 8.94 12.33 -6.80
CA VAL A 144 9.20 12.25 -8.24
C VAL A 144 10.57 12.80 -8.61
N ARG A 145 10.93 14.01 -8.11
CA ARG A 145 12.25 14.60 -8.34
C ARG A 145 13.40 13.79 -7.75
N ALA A 146 13.18 13.13 -6.61
CA ALA A 146 14.16 12.24 -5.97
C ALA A 146 14.37 10.92 -6.73
N GLY A 147 13.54 10.62 -7.72
CA GLY A 147 13.64 9.40 -8.53
C GLY A 147 13.06 8.15 -7.86
N VAL A 148 12.17 8.35 -6.88
CA VAL A 148 11.44 7.24 -6.23
C VAL A 148 10.59 6.52 -7.28
N LYS A 149 10.55 5.19 -7.21
CA LYS A 149 9.83 4.29 -8.12
C LYS A 149 8.61 3.64 -7.49
N LEU A 150 8.61 3.55 -6.15
CA LEU A 150 7.47 3.02 -5.39
C LEU A 150 7.31 3.80 -4.09
N VAL A 151 6.09 4.19 -3.83
CA VAL A 151 5.65 4.81 -2.58
C VAL A 151 4.62 3.92 -1.90
N GLY A 152 4.75 3.71 -0.58
CA GLY A 152 3.75 3.00 0.20
C GLY A 152 3.29 3.81 1.42
N VAL A 153 1.99 3.70 1.73
CA VAL A 153 1.37 4.37 2.89
C VAL A 153 0.60 3.38 3.75
N ASP A 154 0.51 3.69 5.02
CA ASP A 154 -0.14 2.87 6.02
C ASP A 154 -1.63 3.21 6.22
N TYR A 155 -2.28 3.72 5.17
CA TYR A 155 -3.73 3.89 5.10
C TYR A 155 -4.26 3.66 3.69
N LEU A 156 -5.60 3.77 3.54
CA LEU A 156 -6.34 3.40 2.33
C LEU A 156 -6.31 4.47 1.23
N SER A 157 -5.48 5.51 1.37
CA SER A 157 -5.17 6.46 0.30
C SER A 157 -3.83 7.15 0.55
N VAL A 158 -3.09 7.37 -0.54
CA VAL A 158 -1.83 8.13 -0.55
C VAL A 158 -2.07 9.64 -0.42
N GLU A 159 -3.29 10.12 -0.69
CA GLU A 159 -3.66 11.54 -0.60
C GLU A 159 -4.79 11.80 0.39
N PRO A 160 -4.97 13.05 0.88
CA PRO A 160 -5.99 13.40 1.85
C PRO A 160 -7.40 13.10 1.37
N PHE A 161 -8.30 12.77 2.33
CA PHE A 161 -9.72 12.56 2.02
C PHE A 161 -10.33 13.81 1.38
N GLY A 162 -11.11 13.62 0.31
CA GLY A 162 -11.76 14.72 -0.42
C GLY A 162 -10.92 15.35 -1.53
N SER A 163 -9.70 14.90 -1.79
CA SER A 163 -8.82 15.37 -2.88
C SER A 163 -9.44 15.23 -4.28
N GLY A 164 -10.48 14.40 -4.43
CA GLY A 164 -11.23 14.31 -5.69
C GLY A 164 -11.77 15.63 -6.20
N LYS A 165 -12.09 16.58 -5.31
CA LYS A 165 -12.50 17.95 -5.69
C LYS A 165 -11.40 18.76 -6.37
N LEU A 166 -10.14 18.34 -6.17
CA LEU A 166 -8.92 18.94 -6.72
C LEU A 166 -8.34 18.12 -7.88
N GLY A 167 -9.02 17.05 -8.31
CA GLY A 167 -8.57 16.17 -9.40
C GLY A 167 -7.46 15.21 -9.02
N HIS A 168 -7.39 14.80 -7.76
CA HIS A 168 -6.43 13.80 -7.25
C HIS A 168 -4.96 14.16 -7.48
N PRO A 169 -4.48 15.33 -7.02
CA PRO A 169 -3.17 15.86 -7.41
C PRO A 169 -2.00 14.95 -7.04
N VAL A 170 -2.05 14.26 -5.90
CA VAL A 170 -0.98 13.37 -5.44
C VAL A 170 -0.91 12.10 -6.30
N HIS A 171 -2.04 11.41 -6.48
CA HIS A 171 -2.10 10.21 -7.35
C HIS A 171 -1.64 10.57 -8.76
N VAL A 172 -2.20 11.62 -9.34
CA VAL A 172 -1.89 12.03 -10.72
C VAL A 172 -0.40 12.38 -10.88
N ALA A 173 0.20 13.08 -9.92
CA ALA A 173 1.62 13.43 -9.98
C ALA A 173 2.52 12.18 -9.94
N LEU A 174 2.23 11.24 -9.01
CA LEU A 174 3.01 10.01 -8.85
C LEU A 174 2.83 9.07 -10.06
N LEU A 175 1.59 8.79 -10.46
CA LEU A 175 1.28 7.85 -11.54
C LEU A 175 1.78 8.34 -12.90
N ARG A 176 1.71 9.66 -13.20
CA ARG A 176 2.30 10.24 -14.42
C ARG A 176 3.80 10.05 -14.50
N ALA A 177 4.48 10.06 -13.37
CA ALA A 177 5.91 9.84 -13.29
C ALA A 177 6.29 8.35 -13.30
N GLY A 178 5.30 7.44 -13.37
CA GLY A 178 5.51 5.98 -13.34
C GLY A 178 5.88 5.47 -11.94
N VAL A 179 5.55 6.21 -10.89
CA VAL A 179 5.72 5.77 -9.50
C VAL A 179 4.57 4.83 -9.14
N VAL A 180 4.90 3.63 -8.70
CA VAL A 180 3.93 2.66 -8.19
C VAL A 180 3.46 3.09 -6.81
N ILE A 181 2.14 3.08 -6.58
CA ILE A 181 1.54 3.41 -5.29
C ILE A 181 1.10 2.11 -4.62
N VAL A 182 1.41 1.98 -3.32
CA VAL A 182 0.97 0.87 -2.46
C VAL A 182 0.23 1.46 -1.27
N GLU A 183 -1.02 1.09 -1.09
CA GLU A 183 -1.87 1.61 -0.02
C GLU A 183 -2.27 0.50 0.96
N GLY A 184 -2.76 0.88 2.13
CA GLY A 184 -3.25 -0.07 3.14
C GLY A 184 -2.17 -0.94 3.77
N LEU A 185 -0.95 -0.43 3.96
CA LEU A 185 0.10 -1.18 4.65
C LEU A 185 -0.14 -1.22 6.17
N ASP A 186 0.10 -2.37 6.79
CA ASP A 186 0.20 -2.48 8.25
C ASP A 186 1.67 -2.40 8.68
N LEU A 187 2.12 -1.20 9.01
CA LEU A 187 3.48 -0.96 9.46
C LEU A 187 3.62 -0.87 10.99
N HIS A 188 2.57 -1.25 11.74
CA HIS A 188 2.55 -1.13 13.20
C HIS A 188 3.79 -1.74 13.87
N ASP A 189 4.14 -2.98 13.54
CA ASP A 189 5.26 -3.72 14.14
C ASP A 189 6.58 -3.55 13.36
N VAL A 190 6.66 -2.58 12.44
CA VAL A 190 7.85 -2.30 11.66
C VAL A 190 8.55 -1.06 12.20
N ALA A 191 9.82 -1.18 12.56
CA ALA A 191 10.65 -0.02 12.93
C ALA A 191 11.06 0.77 11.68
N PRO A 192 11.21 2.10 11.75
CA PRO A 192 11.86 2.85 10.67
C PRO A 192 13.26 2.29 10.38
N GLY A 193 13.63 2.19 9.10
CA GLY A 193 14.92 1.61 8.71
C GLY A 193 14.95 1.08 7.28
N ASP A 194 16.00 0.31 6.98
CA ASP A 194 16.22 -0.28 5.67
C ASP A 194 15.78 -1.74 5.64
N TYR A 195 15.03 -2.06 4.60
CA TYR A 195 14.45 -3.39 4.36
C TYR A 195 14.65 -3.81 2.91
N GLU A 196 14.27 -5.03 2.63
CA GLU A 196 14.01 -5.50 1.29
C GLU A 196 12.51 -5.74 1.16
N LEU A 197 11.88 -5.05 0.21
CA LEU A 197 10.46 -5.11 -0.12
C LEU A 197 10.20 -6.23 -1.12
N PHE A 198 9.10 -6.95 -0.90
CA PHE A 198 8.46 -7.85 -1.86
C PHE A 198 6.98 -7.47 -1.90
N CYS A 199 6.53 -6.92 -3.02
CA CYS A 199 5.14 -6.52 -3.25
C CYS A 199 4.58 -7.35 -4.41
N GLY A 200 3.58 -8.19 -4.13
CA GLY A 200 3.01 -9.12 -5.10
C GLY A 200 1.53 -8.85 -5.37
N PRO A 201 1.16 -7.89 -6.26
CA PRO A 201 -0.22 -7.75 -6.70
C PRO A 201 -0.66 -8.96 -7.54
N LEU A 202 -1.96 -9.24 -7.57
CA LEU A 202 -2.51 -10.22 -8.50
C LEU A 202 -2.39 -9.69 -9.93
N LYS A 203 -2.01 -10.56 -10.86
CA LYS A 203 -1.92 -10.22 -12.28
C LYS A 203 -3.30 -10.33 -12.94
N ILE A 204 -4.13 -9.31 -12.77
CA ILE A 204 -5.49 -9.23 -13.29
C ILE A 204 -5.47 -8.52 -14.64
N ALA A 205 -5.85 -9.19 -15.72
CA ALA A 205 -5.86 -8.59 -17.05
C ALA A 205 -6.81 -7.38 -17.10
N GLY A 206 -6.27 -6.21 -17.45
CA GLY A 206 -7.02 -4.96 -17.54
C GLY A 206 -7.44 -4.39 -16.17
N GLY A 207 -6.92 -4.91 -15.05
CA GLY A 207 -7.28 -4.44 -13.70
C GLY A 207 -6.84 -3.00 -13.45
N THR A 208 -7.70 -2.24 -12.75
CA THR A 208 -7.47 -0.83 -12.38
C THR A 208 -6.74 -0.69 -11.04
N GLY A 209 -6.60 -1.78 -10.33
CA GLY A 209 -5.87 -1.98 -9.08
C GLY A 209 -5.69 -3.46 -8.79
N SER A 210 -5.06 -3.81 -7.70
CA SER A 210 -5.04 -5.20 -7.22
C SER A 210 -4.64 -5.30 -5.75
N PRO A 211 -5.36 -6.07 -4.93
CA PRO A 211 -4.83 -6.50 -3.64
C PRO A 211 -3.47 -7.18 -3.80
N ALA A 212 -2.58 -6.90 -2.85
CA ALA A 212 -1.20 -7.37 -2.89
C ALA A 212 -0.79 -8.00 -1.56
N ARG A 213 0.07 -9.05 -1.61
CA ARG A 213 0.82 -9.48 -0.44
C ARG A 213 2.12 -8.72 -0.39
N VAL A 214 2.32 -7.96 0.69
CA VAL A 214 3.51 -7.12 0.89
C VAL A 214 4.31 -7.62 2.08
N LEU A 215 5.58 -7.91 1.84
CA LEU A 215 6.50 -8.42 2.85
C LEU A 215 7.72 -7.51 2.93
N LEU A 216 8.23 -7.33 4.16
CA LEU A 216 9.48 -6.64 4.41
C LEU A 216 10.47 -7.62 5.06
N ARG A 217 11.62 -7.82 4.44
CA ARG A 217 12.72 -8.60 4.99
C ARG A 217 13.73 -7.66 5.64
N GLN A 218 13.99 -7.87 6.94
CA GLN A 218 15.04 -7.15 7.65
C GLN A 218 16.42 -7.56 7.11
N ARG A 219 17.29 -6.58 6.95
CA ARG A 219 18.69 -6.78 6.49
C ARG A 219 19.65 -6.89 7.66
#